data_c91c8824a6382093e7866e6328c7d04c
#
_entry.id   c91c8824a6382093e7866e6328c7d04c
#
_cell.length_a   1.000
_cell.length_b   1.000
_cell.length_c   1.000
_cell.angle_alpha   90.00
_cell.angle_beta   90.00
_cell.angle_gamma   90.00
#
_symmetry.space_group_name_H-M   'P 1'
#
loop_
_entity.id
_entity.type
_entity.pdbx_description
1 polymer ?
#
loop_
_entity_poly.entity_id
_entity_poly.type
_entity_poly.pdbx_seq_one_letter_code
_entity_poly.pdbx_strand_id
1 'polypeptide(L)'
;MQTRPLCFLLATAMTFAATVTASAADRIRVAVQRTGTLGWELDVLKTHGLDRKANLEIQAIELASPEAGKIAIKGGSADLLLSDWLWVTRERALGDNLVFYPSSSTVGAVMVPANSTIRSVADLRGKKIAIAGGPLDKSWLLLQGLARRSNLDLRRQASIVYGAPPLLSEKAVQGEHDATLTFWNFCADLEGKGFKRAIVVDEVMKQLGAKAAVAILGFTFEGAWAAKNKSTIDRFLEAMGQAKEILASTESEWQRLAPRIGVSDPKALAIYRQRYGEGIVRRSIAEEEADARALYGVLAEVGGPELVGPGRELDRGTFYRPGG
;
A
#
# COMPACT_ATOMS: atom_id res chain seq x y z
N MET A 1 81.62 -17.89 -48.20
CA MET A 1 80.28 -18.37 -47.95
C MET A 1 79.87 -17.82 -46.63
N GLN A 2 79.02 -16.76 -46.62
CA GLN A 2 78.57 -16.09 -45.42
C GLN A 2 77.12 -16.48 -45.18
N THR A 3 76.85 -17.16 -44.08
CA THR A 3 75.46 -17.52 -43.57
C THR A 3 74.94 -16.43 -42.64
N ARG A 4 73.84 -15.77 -43.02
CA ARG A 4 73.09 -14.81 -42.21
C ARG A 4 72.10 -15.54 -41.30
N PRO A 5 72.02 -15.22 -40.03
CA PRO A 5 70.93 -15.76 -39.19
C PRO A 5 69.66 -14.92 -39.34
N LEU A 6 68.54 -15.61 -39.49
CA LEU A 6 67.20 -15.08 -39.59
C LEU A 6 66.64 -14.91 -38.14
N CYS A 7 66.44 -13.64 -37.68
CA CYS A 7 65.80 -13.33 -36.40
C CYS A 7 64.27 -13.41 -36.59
N PHE A 8 63.62 -14.38 -35.92
CA PHE A 8 62.19 -14.44 -35.78
C PHE A 8 61.77 -13.55 -34.58
N LEU A 9 61.07 -12.45 -34.87
CA LEU A 9 60.37 -11.65 -33.84
C LEU A 9 59.02 -12.31 -33.55
N LEU A 10 58.86 -12.90 -32.34
CA LEU A 10 57.55 -13.32 -31.79
C LEU A 10 56.84 -12.08 -31.21
N ALA A 11 55.81 -11.61 -31.86
CA ALA A 11 54.91 -10.59 -31.33
C ALA A 11 53.87 -11.27 -30.41
N THR A 12 54.03 -11.12 -29.09
CA THR A 12 53.06 -11.59 -28.09
C THR A 12 51.90 -10.59 -28.01
N ALA A 13 50.76 -10.93 -28.59
CA ALA A 13 49.51 -10.16 -28.42
C ALA A 13 48.96 -10.38 -27.01
N MET A 14 49.10 -9.37 -26.16
CA MET A 14 48.45 -9.33 -24.83
C MET A 14 46.97 -8.96 -25.00
N THR A 15 46.09 -9.95 -24.97
CA THR A 15 44.62 -9.76 -24.87
C THR A 15 44.27 -9.27 -23.48
N PHE A 16 43.95 -7.97 -23.37
CA PHE A 16 43.33 -7.42 -22.15
C PHE A 16 41.88 -7.93 -22.05
N ALA A 17 41.65 -8.95 -21.28
CA ALA A 17 40.30 -9.33 -20.87
C ALA A 17 39.79 -8.28 -19.89
N ALA A 18 38.91 -7.38 -20.35
CA ALA A 18 38.18 -6.47 -19.47
C ALA A 18 37.26 -7.33 -18.57
N THR A 19 37.66 -7.53 -17.33
CA THR A 19 36.80 -8.10 -16.32
C THR A 19 35.69 -7.10 -16.04
N VAL A 20 34.48 -7.37 -16.58
CA VAL A 20 33.25 -6.70 -16.17
C VAL A 20 33.00 -7.15 -14.74
N THR A 21 33.38 -6.32 -13.77
CA THR A 21 32.98 -6.53 -12.38
C THR A 21 31.47 -6.34 -12.33
N ALA A 22 30.72 -7.43 -12.26
CA ALA A 22 29.31 -7.37 -11.92
C ALA A 22 29.18 -6.68 -10.56
N SER A 23 28.60 -5.47 -10.53
CA SER A 23 28.27 -4.80 -9.27
C SER A 23 27.33 -5.72 -8.47
N ALA A 24 27.66 -5.93 -7.21
CA ALA A 24 26.76 -6.67 -6.32
C ALA A 24 25.37 -5.99 -6.31
N ALA A 25 24.31 -6.80 -6.28
CA ALA A 25 22.97 -6.27 -6.24
C ALA A 25 22.74 -5.48 -4.93
N ASP A 26 22.07 -4.33 -5.04
CA ASP A 26 21.75 -3.53 -3.87
C ASP A 26 20.66 -4.21 -3.04
N ARG A 27 20.90 -4.31 -1.74
CA ARG A 27 20.00 -4.99 -0.82
C ARG A 27 18.98 -4.03 -0.24
N ILE A 28 17.71 -4.46 -0.24
CA ILE A 28 16.60 -3.75 0.40
C ILE A 28 15.84 -4.71 1.32
N ARG A 29 15.66 -4.33 2.57
CA ARG A 29 14.86 -5.06 3.57
C ARG A 29 13.47 -4.46 3.64
N VAL A 30 12.47 -5.23 3.22
CA VAL A 30 11.06 -4.78 3.16
C VAL A 30 10.26 -5.46 4.27
N ALA A 31 9.71 -4.69 5.19
CA ALA A 31 8.78 -5.19 6.21
C ALA A 31 7.43 -5.51 5.57
N VAL A 32 6.98 -6.75 5.69
CA VAL A 32 5.77 -7.28 5.04
C VAL A 32 4.85 -7.88 6.10
N GLN A 33 3.57 -7.54 6.04
CA GLN A 33 2.57 -8.20 6.87
C GLN A 33 2.14 -9.51 6.22
N ARG A 34 2.01 -10.58 7.00
CA ARG A 34 1.63 -11.91 6.50
C ARG A 34 0.32 -11.91 5.72
N THR A 35 -0.66 -11.13 6.15
CA THR A 35 -1.98 -11.00 5.52
C THR A 35 -2.09 -9.82 4.56
N GLY A 36 -0.98 -9.11 4.33
CA GLY A 36 -0.95 -7.92 3.49
C GLY A 36 -0.76 -8.23 2.01
N THR A 37 -1.32 -7.39 1.16
CA THR A 37 -1.26 -7.53 -0.30
C THR A 37 0.10 -7.23 -0.91
N LEU A 38 0.98 -6.51 -0.21
CA LEU A 38 2.38 -6.29 -0.61
C LEU A 38 3.12 -7.62 -0.87
N GLY A 39 2.79 -8.67 -0.10
CA GLY A 39 3.36 -10.00 -0.31
C GLY A 39 3.04 -10.58 -1.69
N TRP A 40 1.90 -10.26 -2.29
CA TRP A 40 1.53 -10.69 -3.65
C TRP A 40 2.36 -9.95 -4.70
N GLU A 41 2.54 -8.64 -4.53
CA GLU A 41 3.36 -7.80 -5.40
C GLU A 41 4.82 -8.26 -5.42
N LEU A 42 5.40 -8.54 -4.24
CA LEU A 42 6.76 -9.07 -4.13
C LEU A 42 6.92 -10.47 -4.71
N ASP A 43 5.89 -11.31 -4.61
CA ASP A 43 5.87 -12.63 -5.24
C ASP A 43 5.90 -12.51 -6.78
N VAL A 44 5.05 -11.66 -7.36
CA VAL A 44 5.05 -11.37 -8.79
C VAL A 44 6.39 -10.78 -9.23
N LEU A 45 6.90 -9.81 -8.50
CA LEU A 45 8.19 -9.17 -8.78
C LEU A 45 9.32 -10.21 -8.88
N LYS A 46 9.40 -11.15 -7.93
CA LYS A 46 10.39 -12.23 -7.91
C LYS A 46 10.15 -13.26 -9.02
N THR A 47 8.92 -13.67 -9.24
CA THR A 47 8.54 -14.66 -10.27
C THR A 47 8.93 -14.18 -11.66
N HIS A 48 8.75 -12.90 -11.95
CA HIS A 48 9.11 -12.28 -13.24
C HIS A 48 10.57 -11.78 -13.29
N GLY A 49 11.35 -11.97 -12.23
CA GLY A 49 12.76 -11.58 -12.13
C GLY A 49 12.98 -10.07 -12.24
N LEU A 50 11.99 -9.27 -11.83
CA LEU A 50 12.08 -7.80 -11.89
C LEU A 50 13.12 -7.26 -10.90
N ASP A 51 13.32 -7.91 -9.77
CA ASP A 51 14.40 -7.65 -8.81
C ASP A 51 15.76 -7.79 -9.45
N ARG A 52 16.02 -8.92 -10.15
CA ARG A 52 17.28 -9.17 -10.84
C ARG A 52 17.52 -8.19 -11.97
N LYS A 53 16.49 -7.86 -12.78
CA LYS A 53 16.56 -6.86 -13.84
C LYS A 53 16.89 -5.48 -13.28
N ALA A 54 16.39 -5.16 -12.10
CA ALA A 54 16.67 -3.92 -11.39
C ALA A 54 17.99 -3.94 -10.61
N ASN A 55 18.79 -5.03 -10.67
CA ASN A 55 19.98 -5.25 -9.85
C ASN A 55 19.71 -5.04 -8.36
N LEU A 56 18.62 -5.67 -7.84
CA LEU A 56 18.17 -5.59 -6.44
C LEU A 56 18.12 -6.97 -5.81
N GLU A 57 18.52 -7.06 -4.54
CA GLU A 57 18.26 -8.16 -3.63
C GLU A 57 17.17 -7.75 -2.63
N ILE A 58 15.93 -8.16 -2.86
CA ILE A 58 14.80 -7.81 -1.99
C ILE A 58 14.60 -8.89 -0.93
N GLN A 59 14.85 -8.51 0.32
CA GLN A 59 14.63 -9.34 1.50
C GLN A 59 13.29 -8.96 2.15
N ALA A 60 12.29 -9.82 2.03
CA ALA A 60 11.03 -9.67 2.77
C ALA A 60 11.22 -10.11 4.23
N ILE A 61 10.84 -9.24 5.17
CA ILE A 61 10.82 -9.49 6.62
C ILE A 61 9.36 -9.58 7.04
N GLU A 62 8.88 -10.80 7.26
CA GLU A 62 7.50 -11.01 7.68
C GLU A 62 7.29 -10.60 9.14
N LEU A 63 6.30 -9.75 9.36
CA LEU A 63 5.96 -9.22 10.68
C LEU A 63 4.48 -9.46 10.98
N ALA A 64 4.18 -9.59 12.28
CA ALA A 64 2.84 -9.97 12.73
C ALA A 64 1.84 -8.81 12.69
N SER A 65 2.29 -7.56 12.79
CA SER A 65 1.42 -6.37 12.86
C SER A 65 2.03 -5.15 12.18
N PRO A 66 1.22 -4.14 11.82
CA PRO A 66 1.70 -2.84 11.36
C PRO A 66 2.67 -2.16 12.34
N GLU A 67 2.39 -2.26 13.63
CA GLU A 67 3.20 -1.68 14.70
C GLU A 67 4.60 -2.29 14.75
N ALA A 68 4.71 -3.61 14.56
CA ALA A 68 6.00 -4.29 14.44
C ALA A 68 6.81 -3.77 13.24
N GLY A 69 6.14 -3.45 12.12
CA GLY A 69 6.75 -2.81 10.96
C GLY A 69 7.30 -1.42 11.26
N LYS A 70 6.55 -0.60 11.98
CA LYS A 70 6.97 0.74 12.42
C LYS A 70 8.19 0.68 13.34
N ILE A 71 8.20 -0.27 14.27
CA ILE A 71 9.35 -0.53 15.14
C ILE A 71 10.57 -0.97 14.33
N ALA A 72 10.39 -1.85 13.33
CA ALA A 72 11.47 -2.35 12.49
C ALA A 72 12.14 -1.23 11.67
N ILE A 73 11.38 -0.29 11.12
CA ILE A 73 11.91 0.89 10.43
C ILE A 73 12.70 1.78 11.41
N LYS A 74 12.08 2.17 12.53
CA LYS A 74 12.71 3.06 13.52
C LYS A 74 13.95 2.43 14.16
N GLY A 75 13.98 1.11 14.31
CA GLY A 75 15.13 0.34 14.80
C GLY A 75 16.16 -0.04 13.73
N GLY A 76 15.96 0.35 12.47
CA GLY A 76 16.89 0.06 11.37
C GLY A 76 17.01 -1.42 10.99
N SER A 77 16.05 -2.27 11.39
CA SER A 77 16.00 -3.68 11.00
C SER A 77 15.27 -3.91 9.67
N ALA A 78 14.50 -2.93 9.19
CA ALA A 78 13.93 -2.87 7.85
C ALA A 78 14.24 -1.50 7.21
N ASP A 79 14.28 -1.44 5.87
CA ASP A 79 14.54 -0.21 5.12
C ASP A 79 13.24 0.41 4.61
N LEU A 80 12.25 -0.41 4.30
CA LEU A 80 10.95 -0.02 3.75
C LEU A 80 9.82 -0.76 4.46
N LEU A 81 8.68 -0.10 4.61
CA LEU A 81 7.40 -0.74 4.94
C LEU A 81 6.26 -0.08 4.16
N LEU A 82 5.13 -0.77 4.06
CA LEU A 82 3.89 -0.18 3.59
C LEU A 82 3.14 0.41 4.80
N SER A 83 2.98 1.74 4.83
CA SER A 83 2.26 2.46 5.90
C SER A 83 1.45 3.62 5.33
N ASP A 84 0.91 4.47 6.19
CA ASP A 84 0.10 5.63 5.79
C ASP A 84 0.83 6.95 6.01
N TRP A 85 0.50 7.94 5.16
CA TRP A 85 1.12 9.27 5.23
C TRP A 85 0.74 10.05 6.50
N LEU A 86 -0.35 9.69 7.20
CA LEU A 86 -0.71 10.29 8.50
C LEU A 86 0.28 9.91 9.58
N TRP A 87 0.67 8.63 9.61
CA TRP A 87 1.73 8.19 10.52
C TRP A 87 3.05 8.91 10.20
N VAL A 88 3.42 9.01 8.92
CA VAL A 88 4.66 9.68 8.50
C VAL A 88 4.64 11.15 8.93
N THR A 89 3.57 11.89 8.66
CA THR A 89 3.48 13.31 9.03
C THR A 89 3.47 13.50 10.55
N ARG A 90 2.86 12.58 11.30
CA ARG A 90 2.90 12.56 12.78
C ARG A 90 4.32 12.38 13.31
N GLU A 91 5.06 11.39 12.80
CA GLU A 91 6.44 11.14 13.25
C GLU A 91 7.36 12.30 12.88
N ARG A 92 7.14 12.94 11.71
CA ARG A 92 7.88 14.16 11.34
C ARG A 92 7.60 15.31 12.30
N ALA A 93 6.36 15.49 12.73
CA ALA A 93 6.01 16.48 13.75
C ALA A 93 6.65 16.19 15.13
N LEU A 94 7.09 14.94 15.36
CA LEU A 94 7.84 14.51 16.54
C LEU A 94 9.38 14.57 16.36
N GLY A 95 9.87 14.97 15.16
CA GLY A 95 11.27 15.14 14.85
C GLY A 95 11.92 14.03 14.03
N ASP A 96 11.20 12.97 13.68
CA ASP A 96 11.69 11.92 12.78
C ASP A 96 11.75 12.42 11.32
N ASN A 97 12.63 11.84 10.51
CA ASN A 97 12.76 12.16 9.09
C ASN A 97 12.23 11.04 8.19
N LEU A 98 11.00 10.59 8.47
CA LEU A 98 10.32 9.63 7.61
C LEU A 98 9.76 10.31 6.36
N VAL A 99 9.70 9.55 5.24
CA VAL A 99 9.09 9.99 3.98
C VAL A 99 8.18 8.90 3.44
N PHE A 100 7.22 9.31 2.62
CA PHE A 100 6.15 8.47 2.07
C PHE A 100 6.10 8.56 0.54
N TYR A 101 6.00 7.41 -0.12
CA TYR A 101 5.76 7.33 -1.56
C TYR A 101 4.43 6.60 -1.82
N PRO A 102 3.44 7.21 -2.51
CA PRO A 102 2.13 6.62 -2.75
C PRO A 102 2.20 5.27 -3.46
N SER A 103 1.47 4.27 -2.97
CA SER A 103 1.48 2.92 -3.55
C SER A 103 0.10 2.41 -3.92
N SER A 104 -0.94 2.68 -3.11
CA SER A 104 -2.31 2.23 -3.39
C SER A 104 -3.34 3.23 -2.89
N SER A 105 -4.30 3.57 -3.75
CA SER A 105 -5.46 4.39 -3.41
C SER A 105 -6.66 3.56 -2.97
N THR A 106 -6.70 2.26 -3.26
CA THR A 106 -7.80 1.38 -2.83
C THR A 106 -7.71 1.08 -1.35
N VAL A 107 -8.66 1.61 -0.57
CA VAL A 107 -8.71 1.41 0.88
C VAL A 107 -9.82 0.44 1.29
N GLY A 108 -11.04 0.59 0.80
CA GLY A 108 -12.13 -0.31 1.12
C GLY A 108 -13.52 0.29 0.92
N ALA A 109 -14.52 -0.34 1.55
CA ALA A 109 -15.91 0.07 1.46
C ALA A 109 -16.72 -0.42 2.66
N VAL A 110 -17.88 0.18 2.86
CA VAL A 110 -18.96 -0.39 3.67
C VAL A 110 -19.66 -1.45 2.83
N MET A 111 -19.48 -2.70 3.23
CA MET A 111 -20.10 -3.88 2.62
C MET A 111 -21.42 -4.21 3.30
N VAL A 112 -22.42 -4.57 2.52
CA VAL A 112 -23.74 -4.97 3.02
C VAL A 112 -24.28 -6.15 2.22
N PRO A 113 -25.20 -6.97 2.77
CA PRO A 113 -25.89 -8.01 2.00
C PRO A 113 -26.60 -7.43 0.76
N ALA A 114 -26.74 -8.23 -0.30
CA ALA A 114 -27.34 -7.79 -1.57
C ALA A 114 -28.72 -7.15 -1.41
N ASN A 115 -29.53 -7.68 -0.51
CA ASN A 115 -30.91 -7.21 -0.22
C ASN A 115 -30.96 -6.00 0.74
N SER A 116 -29.83 -5.54 1.28
CA SER A 116 -29.80 -4.39 2.20
C SER A 116 -30.31 -3.11 1.55
N THR A 117 -31.00 -2.28 2.33
CA THR A 117 -31.50 -0.95 1.92
C THR A 117 -30.48 0.16 2.13
N ILE A 118 -29.34 -0.12 2.81
CA ILE A 118 -28.28 0.86 3.06
C ILE A 118 -27.65 1.29 1.71
N ARG A 119 -27.63 2.61 1.45
CA ARG A 119 -27.07 3.24 0.24
C ARG A 119 -26.19 4.44 0.57
N SER A 120 -26.33 5.02 1.74
CA SER A 120 -25.69 6.26 2.16
C SER A 120 -25.22 6.20 3.60
N VAL A 121 -24.41 7.17 4.00
CA VAL A 121 -23.96 7.32 5.40
C VAL A 121 -25.15 7.54 6.35
N ALA A 122 -26.21 8.23 5.89
CA ALA A 122 -27.41 8.48 6.69
C ALA A 122 -28.14 7.19 7.08
N ASP A 123 -28.12 6.17 6.22
CA ASP A 123 -28.78 4.88 6.45
C ASP A 123 -28.07 4.03 7.51
N LEU A 124 -26.89 4.45 7.96
CA LEU A 124 -26.12 3.78 9.00
C LEU A 124 -26.64 4.09 10.41
N ARG A 125 -27.55 5.06 10.56
CA ARG A 125 -28.19 5.38 11.85
C ARG A 125 -28.92 4.16 12.41
N GLY A 126 -28.64 3.84 13.66
CA GLY A 126 -29.26 2.70 14.36
C GLY A 126 -28.77 1.32 13.90
N LYS A 127 -27.81 1.25 12.98
CA LYS A 127 -27.28 -0.02 12.46
C LYS A 127 -26.15 -0.57 13.31
N LYS A 128 -25.99 -1.89 13.28
CA LYS A 128 -24.83 -2.59 13.83
C LYS A 128 -23.74 -2.63 12.76
N ILE A 129 -22.64 -1.90 12.99
CA ILE A 129 -21.57 -1.71 12.03
C ILE A 129 -20.29 -2.35 12.54
N ALA A 130 -19.72 -3.26 11.79
CA ALA A 130 -18.39 -3.81 12.03
C ALA A 130 -17.33 -2.95 11.34
N ILE A 131 -16.25 -2.63 12.05
CA ILE A 131 -15.15 -1.78 11.56
C ILE A 131 -13.84 -2.56 11.67
N ALA A 132 -13.20 -2.84 10.54
CA ALA A 132 -11.87 -3.42 10.49
C ALA A 132 -10.81 -2.41 10.91
N GLY A 133 -9.78 -2.84 11.65
CA GLY A 133 -8.62 -2.03 12.02
C GLY A 133 -8.75 -1.22 13.31
N GLY A 134 -9.96 -0.90 13.78
CA GLY A 134 -10.16 -0.25 15.07
C GLY A 134 -10.54 1.23 15.01
N PRO A 135 -10.56 1.95 16.17
CA PRO A 135 -11.10 3.31 16.29
C PRO A 135 -10.37 4.38 15.44
N LEU A 136 -9.09 4.17 15.14
CA LEU A 136 -8.26 5.09 14.35
C LEU A 136 -8.05 4.62 12.91
N ASP A 137 -8.83 3.63 12.42
CA ASP A 137 -8.82 3.26 11.02
C ASP A 137 -9.22 4.46 10.14
N LYS A 138 -8.46 4.71 9.06
CA LYS A 138 -8.61 5.92 8.25
C LYS A 138 -9.93 5.94 7.49
N SER A 139 -10.38 4.78 6.98
CA SER A 139 -11.67 4.66 6.31
C SER A 139 -12.82 4.97 7.27
N TRP A 140 -12.70 4.49 8.52
CA TRP A 140 -13.66 4.79 9.57
C TRP A 140 -13.68 6.28 9.95
N LEU A 141 -12.51 6.92 10.08
CA LEU A 141 -12.43 8.34 10.38
C LEU A 141 -13.00 9.20 9.24
N LEU A 142 -12.72 8.85 7.98
CA LEU A 142 -13.30 9.52 6.81
C LEU A 142 -14.83 9.36 6.78
N LEU A 143 -15.34 8.16 7.05
CA LEU A 143 -16.78 7.90 7.11
C LEU A 143 -17.46 8.73 8.21
N GLN A 144 -16.84 8.84 9.39
CA GLN A 144 -17.31 9.72 10.47
C GLN A 144 -17.28 11.19 10.06
N GLY A 145 -16.20 11.64 9.38
CA GLY A 145 -16.11 13.00 8.86
C GLY A 145 -17.24 13.33 7.90
N LEU A 146 -17.56 12.42 7.00
CA LEU A 146 -18.71 12.57 6.10
C LEU A 146 -20.05 12.58 6.85
N ALA A 147 -20.24 11.68 7.82
CA ALA A 147 -21.45 11.61 8.63
C ALA A 147 -21.71 12.92 9.38
N ARG A 148 -20.68 13.54 9.95
CA ARG A 148 -20.78 14.83 10.67
C ARG A 148 -21.29 15.95 9.78
N ARG A 149 -20.96 15.97 8.46
CA ARG A 149 -21.51 16.95 7.51
C ARG A 149 -23.03 16.87 7.36
N SER A 150 -23.61 15.70 7.69
CA SER A 150 -25.06 15.44 7.73
C SER A 150 -25.63 15.45 9.16
N ASN A 151 -24.94 16.09 10.11
CA ASN A 151 -25.31 16.10 11.54
C ASN A 151 -25.54 14.70 12.14
N LEU A 152 -24.79 13.71 11.71
CA LEU A 152 -24.86 12.34 12.17
C LEU A 152 -23.58 11.98 12.94
N ASP A 153 -23.71 11.65 14.21
CA ASP A 153 -22.64 11.08 15.03
C ASP A 153 -22.77 9.55 15.06
N LEU A 154 -22.03 8.88 14.18
CA LEU A 154 -22.08 7.41 14.07
C LEU A 154 -21.62 6.69 15.35
N ARG A 155 -20.71 7.29 16.15
CA ARG A 155 -20.29 6.69 17.42
C ARG A 155 -21.42 6.62 18.45
N ARG A 156 -22.35 7.57 18.40
CA ARG A 156 -23.49 7.65 19.31
C ARG A 156 -24.76 7.05 18.73
N GLN A 157 -24.90 7.06 17.42
CA GLN A 157 -26.15 6.76 16.72
C GLN A 157 -26.12 5.44 15.94
N ALA A 158 -25.04 4.65 16.10
CA ALA A 158 -24.93 3.29 15.59
C ALA A 158 -24.27 2.37 16.63
N SER A 159 -24.42 1.07 16.48
CA SER A 159 -23.72 0.08 17.31
C SER A 159 -22.43 -0.32 16.62
N ILE A 160 -21.28 0.05 17.18
CA ILE A 160 -19.96 -0.15 16.56
C ILE A 160 -19.25 -1.35 17.19
N VAL A 161 -18.74 -2.24 16.32
CA VAL A 161 -17.90 -3.39 16.71
C VAL A 161 -16.57 -3.30 15.96
N TYR A 162 -15.46 -3.34 16.67
CA TYR A 162 -14.13 -3.38 16.09
C TYR A 162 -13.57 -4.80 16.08
N GLY A 163 -12.78 -5.14 15.05
CA GLY A 163 -12.17 -6.46 14.99
C GLY A 163 -11.20 -6.65 13.82
N ALA A 164 -10.57 -7.82 13.80
CA ALA A 164 -9.70 -8.21 12.70
C ALA A 164 -10.53 -8.47 11.42
N PRO A 165 -10.05 -8.02 10.25
CA PRO A 165 -10.81 -8.13 9.00
C PRO A 165 -11.31 -9.55 8.66
N PRO A 166 -10.52 -10.63 8.80
CA PRO A 166 -11.01 -11.99 8.52
C PRO A 166 -12.22 -12.37 9.39
N LEU A 167 -12.13 -12.12 10.71
CA LEU A 167 -13.20 -12.42 11.64
C LEU A 167 -14.48 -11.64 11.33
N LEU A 168 -14.33 -10.33 11.01
CA LEU A 168 -15.48 -9.50 10.68
C LEU A 168 -16.13 -9.90 9.35
N SER A 169 -15.37 -10.38 8.37
CA SER A 169 -15.90 -10.92 7.12
C SER A 169 -16.70 -12.20 7.34
N GLU A 170 -16.21 -13.11 8.18
CA GLU A 170 -16.96 -14.32 8.56
C GLU A 170 -18.28 -13.98 9.25
N LYS A 171 -18.24 -13.05 10.22
CA LYS A 171 -19.43 -12.58 10.93
C LYS A 171 -20.42 -11.83 10.04
N ALA A 172 -19.94 -11.12 9.03
CA ALA A 172 -20.79 -10.50 8.01
C ALA A 172 -21.58 -11.56 7.23
N VAL A 173 -20.91 -12.63 6.78
CA VAL A 173 -21.55 -13.77 6.08
C VAL A 173 -22.57 -14.48 6.97
N GLN A 174 -22.33 -14.56 8.29
CA GLN A 174 -23.25 -15.11 9.27
C GLN A 174 -24.44 -14.17 9.58
N GLY A 175 -24.44 -12.93 9.04
CA GLY A 175 -25.51 -11.96 9.26
C GLY A 175 -25.48 -11.28 10.63
N GLU A 176 -24.34 -11.29 11.32
CA GLU A 176 -24.22 -10.70 12.66
C GLU A 176 -24.17 -9.16 12.64
N HIS A 177 -23.93 -8.54 11.46
CA HIS A 177 -23.83 -7.09 11.28
C HIS A 177 -24.71 -6.63 10.12
N ASP A 178 -25.29 -5.43 10.23
CA ASP A 178 -26.03 -4.79 9.13
C ASP A 178 -25.08 -4.28 8.04
N ALA A 179 -23.86 -3.86 8.43
CA ALA A 179 -22.85 -3.32 7.55
C ALA A 179 -21.44 -3.64 8.09
N THR A 180 -20.47 -3.79 7.19
CA THR A 180 -19.07 -4.06 7.54
C THR A 180 -18.17 -3.15 6.75
N LEU A 181 -17.49 -2.21 7.40
CA LEU A 181 -16.40 -1.42 6.80
C LEU A 181 -15.11 -2.23 6.88
N THR A 182 -14.57 -2.61 5.75
CA THR A 182 -13.37 -3.45 5.69
C THR A 182 -12.44 -3.06 4.53
N PHE A 183 -11.24 -3.65 4.50
CA PHE A 183 -10.23 -3.34 3.50
C PHE A 183 -10.58 -3.94 2.14
N TRP A 184 -10.03 -3.38 1.08
CA TRP A 184 -10.40 -3.65 -0.30
C TRP A 184 -10.39 -5.14 -0.67
N ASN A 185 -9.40 -5.91 -0.19
CA ASN A 185 -9.27 -7.33 -0.48
C ASN A 185 -10.37 -8.16 0.21
N PHE A 186 -10.76 -7.79 1.42
CA PHE A 186 -11.91 -8.39 2.11
C PHE A 186 -13.25 -7.93 1.50
N CYS A 187 -13.31 -6.70 0.96
CA CYS A 187 -14.45 -6.27 0.15
C CYS A 187 -14.61 -7.15 -1.08
N ALA A 188 -13.51 -7.44 -1.81
CA ALA A 188 -13.52 -8.31 -2.98
C ALA A 188 -13.98 -9.73 -2.64
N ASP A 189 -13.54 -10.29 -1.51
CA ASP A 189 -14.00 -11.58 -1.00
C ASP A 189 -15.52 -11.58 -0.72
N LEU A 190 -16.01 -10.55 -0.03
CA LEU A 190 -17.44 -10.40 0.25
C LEU A 190 -18.27 -10.17 -1.02
N GLU A 191 -17.75 -9.44 -2.01
CA GLU A 191 -18.41 -9.30 -3.33
C GLU A 191 -18.55 -10.68 -4.01
N GLY A 192 -17.51 -11.52 -3.95
CA GLY A 192 -17.56 -12.91 -4.42
C GLY A 192 -18.63 -13.75 -3.71
N LYS A 193 -18.97 -13.41 -2.48
CA LYS A 193 -20.02 -14.05 -1.67
C LYS A 193 -21.39 -13.37 -1.79
N GLY A 194 -21.57 -12.46 -2.75
CA GLY A 194 -22.85 -11.81 -3.06
C GLY A 194 -23.16 -10.56 -2.24
N PHE A 195 -22.20 -10.01 -1.51
CA PHE A 195 -22.35 -8.70 -0.86
C PHE A 195 -22.16 -7.58 -1.90
N LYS A 196 -22.61 -6.37 -1.55
CA LYS A 196 -22.42 -5.18 -2.37
C LYS A 196 -21.71 -4.07 -1.59
N ARG A 197 -20.95 -3.25 -2.29
CA ARG A 197 -20.33 -2.03 -1.77
C ARG A 197 -21.38 -0.93 -1.69
N ALA A 198 -21.90 -0.65 -0.50
CA ALA A 198 -22.93 0.37 -0.29
C ALA A 198 -22.34 1.78 -0.24
N ILE A 199 -21.16 1.95 0.39
CA ILE A 199 -20.44 3.22 0.50
C ILE A 199 -18.98 2.95 0.23
N VAL A 200 -18.46 3.47 -0.88
CA VAL A 200 -17.06 3.32 -1.30
C VAL A 200 -16.24 4.45 -0.67
N VAL A 201 -15.12 4.12 -0.03
CA VAL A 201 -14.32 5.11 0.71
C VAL A 201 -13.71 6.15 -0.23
N ASP A 202 -13.38 5.78 -1.48
CA ASP A 202 -12.88 6.70 -2.50
C ASP A 202 -13.90 7.82 -2.78
N GLU A 203 -15.20 7.49 -2.85
CA GLU A 203 -16.26 8.49 -3.02
C GLU A 203 -16.46 9.33 -1.75
N VAL A 204 -16.23 8.75 -0.57
CA VAL A 204 -16.20 9.52 0.69
C VAL A 204 -15.08 10.56 0.67
N MET A 205 -13.87 10.20 0.20
CA MET A 205 -12.76 11.15 0.06
C MET A 205 -13.11 12.31 -0.85
N LYS A 206 -13.74 12.04 -1.99
CA LYS A 206 -14.19 13.09 -2.94
C LYS A 206 -15.23 14.01 -2.30
N GLN A 207 -16.21 13.46 -1.62
CA GLN A 207 -17.21 14.25 -0.90
C GLN A 207 -16.59 15.08 0.23
N LEU A 208 -15.45 14.67 0.79
CA LEU A 208 -14.71 15.40 1.80
C LEU A 208 -13.77 16.47 1.23
N GLY A 209 -13.60 16.55 -0.09
CA GLY A 209 -12.87 17.63 -0.76
C GLY A 209 -11.64 17.19 -1.56
N ALA A 210 -11.32 15.91 -1.62
CA ALA A 210 -10.32 15.41 -2.54
C ALA A 210 -10.84 15.43 -3.99
N LYS A 211 -9.98 15.67 -4.96
CA LYS A 211 -10.36 15.64 -6.39
C LYS A 211 -10.51 14.22 -6.91
N ALA A 212 -9.78 13.28 -6.32
CA ALA A 212 -9.83 11.85 -6.63
C ALA A 212 -9.57 11.00 -5.39
N ALA A 213 -9.60 9.66 -5.52
CA ALA A 213 -9.13 8.75 -4.48
C ALA A 213 -7.66 9.03 -4.16
N VAL A 214 -7.35 9.16 -2.89
CA VAL A 214 -6.00 9.46 -2.39
C VAL A 214 -5.33 8.17 -1.95
N ALA A 215 -4.08 7.98 -2.32
CA ALA A 215 -3.27 6.88 -1.83
C ALA A 215 -3.04 7.03 -0.32
N ILE A 216 -3.85 6.35 0.48
CA ILE A 216 -3.65 6.31 1.93
C ILE A 216 -2.41 5.48 2.28
N LEU A 217 -2.17 4.37 1.57
CA LEU A 217 -1.03 3.49 1.77
C LEU A 217 0.10 3.78 0.78
N GLY A 218 1.33 3.75 1.29
CA GLY A 218 2.52 3.94 0.48
C GLY A 218 3.77 3.37 1.13
N PHE A 219 4.84 3.32 0.35
CA PHE A 219 6.15 2.95 0.86
C PHE A 219 6.68 4.05 1.76
N THR A 220 7.06 3.66 2.96
CA THR A 220 7.61 4.55 3.97
C THR A 220 9.04 4.12 4.31
N PHE A 221 9.95 5.08 4.40
CA PHE A 221 11.35 4.87 4.68
C PHE A 221 11.99 6.11 5.30
N GLU A 222 13.18 5.95 5.88
CA GLU A 222 13.94 7.05 6.45
C GLU A 222 14.50 7.98 5.36
N GLY A 223 14.29 9.30 5.50
CA GLY A 223 14.77 10.28 4.53
C GLY A 223 16.30 10.32 4.42
N ALA A 224 17.03 10.11 5.53
CA ALA A 224 18.48 10.03 5.51
C ALA A 224 18.99 8.77 4.78
N TRP A 225 18.29 7.65 4.90
CA TRP A 225 18.57 6.44 4.13
C TRP A 225 18.24 6.65 2.65
N ALA A 226 17.12 7.29 2.35
CA ALA A 226 16.70 7.61 0.99
C ALA A 226 17.73 8.46 0.25
N ALA A 227 18.26 9.48 0.90
CA ALA A 227 19.26 10.37 0.31
C ALA A 227 20.56 9.61 -0.11
N LYS A 228 20.93 8.58 0.64
CA LYS A 228 22.11 7.73 0.35
C LYS A 228 21.82 6.63 -0.67
N ASN A 229 20.56 6.22 -0.82
CA ASN A 229 20.14 5.06 -1.62
C ASN A 229 19.16 5.44 -2.73
N LYS A 230 19.22 6.68 -3.24
CA LYS A 230 18.27 7.22 -4.21
C LYS A 230 18.08 6.32 -5.43
N SER A 231 19.17 5.95 -6.11
CA SER A 231 19.12 5.06 -7.28
C SER A 231 18.51 3.69 -6.96
N THR A 232 18.78 3.17 -5.76
CA THR A 232 18.24 1.89 -5.30
C THR A 232 16.73 1.97 -5.08
N ILE A 233 16.25 3.08 -4.48
CA ILE A 233 14.83 3.35 -4.28
C ILE A 233 14.12 3.52 -5.63
N ASP A 234 14.68 4.33 -6.54
CA ASP A 234 14.07 4.59 -7.84
C ASP A 234 13.88 3.29 -8.63
N ARG A 235 14.89 2.40 -8.65
CA ARG A 235 14.82 1.07 -9.27
C ARG A 235 13.80 0.16 -8.57
N PHE A 236 13.71 0.22 -7.24
CA PHE A 236 12.70 -0.52 -6.49
C PHE A 236 11.28 -0.07 -6.83
N LEU A 237 11.03 1.23 -6.83
CA LEU A 237 9.72 1.79 -7.15
C LEU A 237 9.30 1.48 -8.58
N GLU A 238 10.23 1.52 -9.53
CA GLU A 238 9.99 1.12 -10.92
C GLU A 238 9.65 -0.37 -11.04
N ALA A 239 10.43 -1.25 -10.39
CA ALA A 239 10.18 -2.69 -10.40
C ALA A 239 8.83 -3.04 -9.73
N MET A 240 8.47 -2.34 -8.65
CA MET A 240 7.15 -2.48 -8.02
C MET A 240 6.02 -1.99 -8.94
N GLY A 241 6.23 -0.89 -9.68
CA GLY A 241 5.30 -0.42 -10.69
C GLY A 241 5.04 -1.47 -11.77
N GLN A 242 6.10 -2.09 -12.29
CA GLN A 242 5.99 -3.18 -13.28
C GLN A 242 5.23 -4.40 -12.71
N ALA A 243 5.50 -4.80 -11.47
CA ALA A 243 4.78 -5.89 -10.81
C ALA A 243 3.27 -5.58 -10.66
N LYS A 244 2.93 -4.33 -10.33
CA LYS A 244 1.54 -3.87 -10.26
C LYS A 244 0.82 -3.92 -11.61
N GLU A 245 1.48 -3.51 -12.69
CA GLU A 245 0.89 -3.58 -14.04
C GLU A 245 0.69 -5.04 -14.49
N ILE A 246 1.60 -5.95 -14.14
CA ILE A 246 1.42 -7.39 -14.39
C ILE A 246 0.18 -7.91 -13.65
N LEU A 247 0.03 -7.58 -12.36
CA LEU A 247 -1.16 -7.95 -11.59
C LEU A 247 -2.45 -7.37 -12.17
N ALA A 248 -2.44 -6.13 -12.62
CA ALA A 248 -3.63 -5.50 -13.19
C ALA A 248 -4.05 -6.14 -14.52
N SER A 249 -3.08 -6.50 -15.36
CA SER A 249 -3.31 -6.93 -16.75
C SER A 249 -3.39 -8.45 -16.94
N THR A 250 -2.82 -9.27 -16.04
CA THR A 250 -2.58 -10.69 -16.27
C THR A 250 -3.44 -11.58 -15.36
N GLU A 251 -4.45 -12.22 -15.95
CA GLU A 251 -5.37 -13.10 -15.20
C GLU A 251 -4.67 -14.33 -14.60
N SER A 252 -3.73 -14.93 -15.34
CA SER A 252 -3.01 -16.13 -14.87
C SER A 252 -2.18 -15.88 -13.60
N GLU A 253 -1.76 -14.65 -13.33
CA GLU A 253 -1.09 -14.32 -12.08
C GLU A 253 -2.03 -14.46 -10.87
N TRP A 254 -3.29 -14.09 -11.02
CA TRP A 254 -4.29 -14.28 -9.95
C TRP A 254 -4.59 -15.76 -9.71
N GLN A 255 -4.62 -16.56 -10.78
CA GLN A 255 -4.75 -18.02 -10.67
C GLN A 255 -3.53 -18.63 -9.95
N ARG A 256 -2.31 -18.17 -10.26
CA ARG A 256 -1.08 -18.58 -9.60
C ARG A 256 -1.05 -18.19 -8.12
N LEU A 257 -1.53 -17.01 -7.79
CA LEU A 257 -1.60 -16.48 -6.42
C LEU A 257 -2.79 -17.02 -5.61
N ALA A 258 -3.75 -17.69 -6.24
CA ALA A 258 -4.97 -18.19 -5.60
C ALA A 258 -4.74 -18.95 -4.29
N PRO A 259 -3.76 -19.87 -4.18
CA PRO A 259 -3.47 -20.57 -2.93
C PRO A 259 -3.00 -19.62 -1.81
N ARG A 260 -2.24 -18.56 -2.16
CA ARG A 260 -1.75 -17.55 -1.21
C ARG A 260 -2.85 -16.59 -0.77
N ILE A 261 -3.77 -16.26 -1.68
CA ILE A 261 -4.93 -15.41 -1.41
C ILE A 261 -5.96 -16.17 -0.57
N GLY A 262 -6.01 -17.50 -0.70
CA GLY A 262 -7.02 -18.36 -0.08
C GLY A 262 -8.36 -18.35 -0.84
N VAL A 263 -8.35 -17.99 -2.13
CA VAL A 263 -9.54 -17.91 -3.00
C VAL A 263 -9.27 -18.69 -4.27
N SER A 264 -10.13 -19.65 -4.58
CA SER A 264 -10.00 -20.51 -5.76
C SER A 264 -11.08 -20.31 -6.82
N ASP A 265 -12.19 -19.61 -6.49
CA ASP A 265 -13.24 -19.32 -7.44
C ASP A 265 -12.76 -18.28 -8.49
N PRO A 266 -12.79 -18.62 -9.81
CA PRO A 266 -12.35 -17.70 -10.86
C PRO A 266 -13.11 -16.37 -10.88
N LYS A 267 -14.41 -16.36 -10.54
CA LYS A 267 -15.23 -15.14 -10.48
C LYS A 267 -14.76 -14.22 -9.36
N ALA A 268 -14.47 -14.81 -8.18
CA ALA A 268 -13.92 -14.04 -7.07
C ALA A 268 -12.53 -13.50 -7.41
N LEU A 269 -11.65 -14.28 -8.03
CA LEU A 269 -10.33 -13.82 -8.48
C LEU A 269 -10.42 -12.67 -9.50
N ALA A 270 -11.42 -12.69 -10.40
CA ALA A 270 -11.66 -11.60 -11.34
C ALA A 270 -12.05 -10.29 -10.61
N ILE A 271 -12.85 -10.39 -9.53
CA ILE A 271 -13.18 -9.25 -8.67
C ILE A 271 -11.91 -8.70 -7.99
N TYR A 272 -11.08 -9.58 -7.41
CA TYR A 272 -9.81 -9.16 -6.81
C TYR A 272 -8.94 -8.40 -7.81
N ARG A 273 -8.77 -8.91 -9.03
CA ARG A 273 -8.00 -8.26 -10.09
C ARG A 273 -8.56 -6.88 -10.43
N GLN A 274 -9.87 -6.78 -10.62
CA GLN A 274 -10.53 -5.52 -10.91
C GLN A 274 -10.28 -4.50 -9.79
N ARG A 275 -10.56 -4.86 -8.54
CA ARG A 275 -10.41 -3.96 -7.39
C ARG A 275 -8.96 -3.57 -7.13
N TYR A 276 -8.02 -4.48 -7.37
CA TYR A 276 -6.61 -4.18 -7.31
C TYR A 276 -6.19 -3.13 -8.36
N GLY A 277 -6.63 -3.32 -9.61
CA GLY A 277 -6.34 -2.40 -10.71
C GLY A 277 -6.88 -0.98 -10.48
N GLU A 278 -8.07 -0.86 -9.87
CA GLU A 278 -8.67 0.42 -9.47
C GLU A 278 -7.79 1.21 -8.50
N GLY A 279 -6.97 0.52 -7.68
CA GLY A 279 -6.12 1.14 -6.67
C GLY A 279 -4.71 1.52 -7.13
N ILE A 280 -4.33 1.23 -8.36
CA ILE A 280 -3.01 1.60 -8.87
C ILE A 280 -2.91 3.12 -9.00
N VAL A 281 -1.93 3.71 -8.32
CA VAL A 281 -1.70 5.16 -8.35
C VAL A 281 -1.10 5.55 -9.69
N ARG A 282 -1.83 6.40 -10.44
CA ARG A 282 -1.42 6.91 -11.76
C ARG A 282 -1.25 8.44 -11.77
N ARG A 283 -1.52 9.06 -10.64
CA ARG A 283 -1.46 10.50 -10.44
C ARG A 283 -0.05 10.93 -10.04
N SER A 284 0.27 12.17 -10.28
CA SER A 284 1.52 12.75 -9.82
C SER A 284 1.56 12.86 -8.29
N ILE A 285 2.76 12.85 -7.71
CA ILE A 285 2.97 13.04 -6.26
C ILE A 285 2.38 14.37 -5.79
N ALA A 286 2.44 15.41 -6.62
CA ALA A 286 1.89 16.72 -6.29
C ALA A 286 0.35 16.70 -6.16
N GLU A 287 -0.34 15.96 -7.04
CA GLU A 287 -1.78 15.78 -6.95
C GLU A 287 -2.19 14.94 -5.72
N GLU A 288 -1.45 13.85 -5.45
CA GLU A 288 -1.66 13.03 -4.25
C GLU A 288 -1.48 13.85 -2.97
N GLU A 289 -0.40 14.64 -2.87
CA GLU A 289 -0.14 15.51 -1.72
C GLU A 289 -1.21 16.58 -1.56
N ALA A 290 -1.67 17.20 -2.64
CA ALA A 290 -2.69 18.24 -2.58
C ALA A 290 -4.02 17.71 -2.02
N ASP A 291 -4.44 16.51 -2.47
CA ASP A 291 -5.66 15.89 -1.98
C ASP A 291 -5.49 15.30 -0.56
N ALA A 292 -4.32 14.74 -0.23
CA ALA A 292 -4.00 14.33 1.14
C ALA A 292 -4.08 15.53 2.11
N ARG A 293 -3.61 16.69 1.70
CA ARG A 293 -3.68 17.95 2.47
C ARG A 293 -5.13 18.39 2.68
N ALA A 294 -5.99 18.26 1.68
CA ALA A 294 -7.42 18.54 1.80
C ALA A 294 -8.12 17.61 2.81
N LEU A 295 -7.73 16.33 2.87
CA LEU A 295 -8.30 15.37 3.81
C LEU A 295 -7.71 15.45 5.22
N TYR A 296 -6.49 15.99 5.38
CA TYR A 296 -5.79 16.04 6.66
C TYR A 296 -6.62 16.72 7.75
N GLY A 297 -7.23 17.85 7.44
CA GLY A 297 -8.03 18.60 8.42
C GLY A 297 -9.20 17.80 8.98
N VAL A 298 -9.91 17.07 8.12
CA VAL A 298 -11.02 16.19 8.53
C VAL A 298 -10.52 15.04 9.40
N LEU A 299 -9.42 14.40 8.99
CA LEU A 299 -8.83 13.27 9.72
C LEU A 299 -8.28 13.71 11.08
N ALA A 300 -7.65 14.89 11.15
CA ALA A 300 -7.15 15.48 12.39
C ALA A 300 -8.30 15.84 13.35
N GLU A 301 -9.39 16.41 12.84
CA GLU A 301 -10.57 16.76 13.65
C GLU A 301 -11.24 15.50 14.24
N VAL A 302 -11.40 14.45 13.43
CA VAL A 302 -12.11 13.23 13.85
C VAL A 302 -11.23 12.32 14.69
N GLY A 303 -9.96 12.15 14.32
CA GLY A 303 -9.01 11.25 14.97
C GLY A 303 -8.26 11.88 16.15
N GLY A 304 -8.20 13.22 16.19
CA GLY A 304 -7.58 13.96 17.29
C GLY A 304 -6.06 13.77 17.39
N PRO A 305 -5.46 14.24 18.52
CA PRO A 305 -4.02 14.17 18.73
C PRO A 305 -3.45 12.73 18.74
N GLU A 306 -4.26 11.74 19.02
CA GLU A 306 -3.86 10.33 18.97
C GLU A 306 -3.48 9.91 17.54
N LEU A 307 -4.18 10.45 16.53
CA LEU A 307 -3.89 10.19 15.12
C LEU A 307 -2.73 11.02 14.59
N VAL A 308 -2.77 12.35 14.79
CA VAL A 308 -1.87 13.29 14.10
C VAL A 308 -0.73 13.82 14.98
N GLY A 309 -0.71 13.48 16.27
CA GLY A 309 0.29 14.00 17.21
C GLY A 309 0.17 15.53 17.40
N PRO A 310 1.29 16.23 17.55
CA PRO A 310 1.31 17.70 17.69
C PRO A 310 1.12 18.45 16.37
N GLY A 311 1.10 17.75 15.22
CA GLY A 311 1.00 18.34 13.88
C GLY A 311 -0.36 19.00 13.65
N ARG A 312 -0.34 20.23 13.12
CA ARG A 312 -1.56 20.98 12.77
C ARG A 312 -1.92 20.91 11.29
N GLU A 313 -0.98 20.50 10.46
CA GLU A 313 -1.11 20.35 9.02
C GLU A 313 -0.26 19.20 8.51
N LEU A 314 -0.52 18.76 7.29
CA LEU A 314 0.32 17.81 6.59
C LEU A 314 1.72 18.40 6.39
N ASP A 315 2.74 17.79 6.96
CA ASP A 315 4.13 18.26 6.85
C ASP A 315 4.60 18.21 5.39
N ARG A 316 5.28 19.26 4.94
CA ARG A 316 5.71 19.44 3.53
C ARG A 316 6.75 18.42 3.07
N GLY A 317 7.49 17.81 4.00
CA GLY A 317 8.47 16.78 3.72
C GLY A 317 7.90 15.36 3.73
N THR A 318 6.57 15.19 3.93
CA THR A 318 5.95 13.87 4.03
C THR A 318 6.09 13.09 2.73
N PHE A 319 5.88 13.71 1.57
CA PHE A 319 5.88 13.02 0.28
C PHE A 319 7.26 12.99 -0.37
N TYR A 320 7.77 11.78 -0.60
CA TYR A 320 9.02 11.55 -1.35
C TYR A 320 8.82 11.80 -2.85
N ARG A 321 9.79 12.48 -3.48
CA ARG A 321 9.81 12.74 -4.92
C ARG A 321 11.01 12.06 -5.56
N PRO A 322 10.80 10.98 -6.35
CA PRO A 322 11.86 10.38 -7.15
C PRO A 322 12.49 11.41 -8.08
N GLY A 323 13.80 11.31 -8.33
CA GLY A 323 14.50 12.20 -9.26
C GLY A 323 14.76 13.64 -8.76
N GLY A 324 14.31 14.02 -7.54
CA GLY A 324 14.53 15.35 -6.95
C GLY A 324 15.91 15.54 -6.34
#